data_378b90be83a9018c97e591b9b84bbcde
#
_entry.id   378b90be83a9018c97e591b9b84bbcde
#
_cell.length_a   1.000
_cell.length_b   1.000
_cell.length_c   1.000
_cell.angle_alpha   90.00
_cell.angle_beta   90.00
_cell.angle_gamma   90.00
#
_symmetry.space_group_name_H-M   'P 1'
#
loop_
_entity.id
_entity.type
_entity.pdbx_description
1 polymer ?
#
loop_
_entity_poly.entity_id
_entity_poly.type
_entity_poly.pdbx_seq_one_letter_code
_entity_poly.pdbx_strand_id
1 'polypeptide(L)'
;LMCIRDRHVVVAVNAAKTPMFSEETRVEIIRQALAKRGCTNVKVASTTGLITDYCTKIGATVIVKGLRQNGDYEAELGMALVNRKLAGVETLFLPAAPDLEHISSSIVKDVARHGGDVTGMVPDCVIPLLGEALKNEKRA
;
A
#
# COMPACT_ATOMS: atom_id res chain seq x y z
N LEU A 1 -10.09 20.24 15.27
CA LEU A 1 -8.86 19.91 14.55
C LEU A 1 -8.21 18.71 15.23
N MET A 2 -8.48 17.49 14.74
CA MET A 2 -7.72 16.31 15.16
C MET A 2 -6.31 16.41 14.57
N CYS A 3 -5.31 16.71 15.39
CA CYS A 3 -3.93 16.54 15.02
C CYS A 3 -3.61 15.05 15.00
N ILE A 4 -3.59 14.45 13.82
CA ILE A 4 -3.02 13.11 13.62
C ILE A 4 -1.50 13.27 13.75
N ARG A 5 -0.97 13.07 14.94
CA ARG A 5 0.47 13.23 15.21
C ARG A 5 1.29 12.10 14.61
N ASP A 6 0.81 10.88 14.73
CA ASP A 6 1.52 9.68 14.27
C ASP A 6 0.71 8.94 13.22
N ARG A 7 1.31 8.74 12.06
CA ARG A 7 0.76 7.91 10.99
C ARG A 7 1.68 6.72 10.74
N HIS A 8 1.07 5.56 10.54
CA HIS A 8 1.77 4.35 10.15
C HIS A 8 1.34 3.94 8.75
N VAL A 9 2.29 3.67 7.87
CA VAL A 9 2.07 2.96 6.61
C VAL A 9 2.55 1.54 6.81
N VAL A 10 1.64 0.58 6.72
CA VAL A 10 1.92 -0.81 7.05
C VAL A 10 1.82 -1.69 5.80
N VAL A 11 2.91 -2.39 5.50
CA VAL A 11 2.93 -3.44 4.51
C VAL A 11 2.39 -4.72 5.14
N ALA A 12 1.11 -5.02 4.93
CA ALA A 12 0.53 -6.29 5.33
C ALA A 12 0.97 -7.39 4.34
N VAL A 13 1.63 -8.42 4.86
CA VAL A 13 2.10 -9.55 4.06
C VAL A 13 0.98 -10.58 3.97
N ASN A 14 0.49 -10.84 2.75
CA ASN A 14 -0.48 -11.89 2.50
C ASN A 14 0.24 -13.12 1.92
N ALA A 15 0.28 -14.20 2.70
CA ALA A 15 0.93 -15.45 2.31
C ALA A 15 0.34 -16.09 1.04
N ALA A 16 -0.91 -15.78 0.69
CA ALA A 16 -1.57 -16.30 -0.53
C ALA A 16 -1.18 -15.54 -1.80
N LYS A 17 -0.40 -14.45 -1.69
CA LYS A 17 0.02 -13.64 -2.84
C LYS A 17 1.53 -13.69 -3.00
N THR A 18 2.01 -13.85 -4.22
CA THR A 18 3.42 -13.70 -4.58
C THR A 18 3.65 -12.28 -5.08
N PRO A 19 4.13 -11.36 -4.23
CA PRO A 19 4.43 -9.99 -4.66
C PRO A 19 5.70 -9.95 -5.52
N MET A 20 5.80 -8.97 -6.43
CA MET A 20 6.99 -8.77 -7.26
C MET A 20 8.22 -8.34 -6.43
N PHE A 21 8.01 -7.61 -5.34
CA PHE A 21 9.05 -7.13 -4.44
C PHE A 21 8.94 -7.79 -3.07
N SER A 22 10.08 -8.07 -2.45
CA SER A 22 10.13 -8.57 -1.07
C SER A 22 9.48 -7.58 -0.09
N GLU A 23 9.20 -8.05 1.12
CA GLU A 23 8.66 -7.23 2.20
C GLU A 23 9.58 -6.03 2.49
N GLU A 24 10.87 -6.30 2.63
CA GLU A 24 11.90 -5.29 2.92
C GLU A 24 11.99 -4.24 1.81
N THR A 25 11.99 -4.68 0.55
CA THR A 25 12.01 -3.79 -0.62
C THR A 25 10.78 -2.90 -0.64
N ARG A 26 9.60 -3.44 -0.35
CA ARG A 26 8.35 -2.65 -0.31
C ARG A 26 8.37 -1.60 0.79
N VAL A 27 8.87 -1.95 1.98
CA VAL A 27 9.03 -1.01 3.10
C VAL A 27 10.01 0.11 2.71
N GLU A 28 11.14 -0.23 2.09
CA GLU A 28 12.15 0.74 1.70
C GLU A 28 11.66 1.69 0.59
N ILE A 29 10.96 1.19 -0.42
CA ILE A 29 10.29 2.00 -1.46
C ILE A 29 9.38 3.05 -0.82
N ILE A 30 8.55 2.64 0.15
CA ILE A 30 7.62 3.56 0.81
C ILE A 30 8.39 4.61 1.60
N ARG A 31 9.46 4.24 2.32
CA ARG A 31 10.30 5.19 3.05
C ARG A 31 10.90 6.25 2.13
N GLN A 32 11.47 5.82 1.02
CA GLN A 32 12.07 6.73 0.02
C GLN A 32 11.03 7.68 -0.59
N ALA A 33 9.86 7.14 -0.95
CA ALA A 33 8.77 7.94 -1.51
C ALA A 33 8.26 9.00 -0.52
N LEU A 34 8.12 8.64 0.77
CA LEU A 34 7.72 9.56 1.83
C LEU A 34 8.79 10.62 2.12
N ALA A 35 10.06 10.23 2.18
CA ALA A 35 11.19 11.14 2.38
C ALA A 35 11.25 12.18 1.26
N LYS A 36 11.11 11.77 -0.01
CA LYS A 36 11.07 12.68 -1.16
C LYS A 36 9.93 13.70 -1.08
N ARG A 37 8.82 13.35 -0.43
CA ARG A 37 7.67 14.24 -0.22
C ARG A 37 7.74 15.05 1.08
N GLY A 38 8.83 14.94 1.84
CA GLY A 38 8.99 15.64 3.13
C GLY A 38 8.04 15.15 4.23
N CYS A 39 7.51 13.93 4.12
CA CYS A 39 6.61 13.36 5.12
C CYS A 39 7.43 12.81 6.30
N THR A 40 7.66 13.63 7.33
CA THR A 40 8.51 13.27 8.48
C THR A 40 7.75 12.60 9.63
N ASN A 41 6.42 12.71 9.66
CA ASN A 41 5.56 12.19 10.74
C ASN A 41 4.90 10.84 10.39
N VAL A 42 5.52 10.08 9.50
CA VAL A 42 5.02 8.77 9.06
C VAL A 42 6.03 7.68 9.38
N LYS A 43 5.60 6.67 10.11
CA LYS A 43 6.38 5.45 10.36
C LYS A 43 6.01 4.39 9.33
N VAL A 44 7.00 3.71 8.76
CA VAL A 44 6.78 2.61 7.82
C VAL A 44 7.17 1.30 8.47
N ALA A 45 6.26 0.34 8.45
CA ALA A 45 6.45 -0.98 9.03
C ALA A 45 5.83 -2.06 8.16
N SER A 46 6.05 -3.30 8.52
CA SER A 46 5.39 -4.47 7.95
C SER A 46 4.81 -5.36 9.03
N THR A 47 3.87 -6.20 8.65
CA THR A 47 3.29 -7.22 9.52
C THR A 47 2.90 -8.45 8.72
N THR A 48 3.17 -9.63 9.27
CA THR A 48 2.74 -10.94 8.75
C THR A 48 1.49 -11.46 9.44
N GLY A 49 1.10 -10.83 10.56
CA GLY A 49 -0.10 -11.16 11.33
C GLY A 49 -1.33 -10.32 10.96
N LEU A 50 -2.33 -10.37 11.82
CA LEU A 50 -3.52 -9.55 11.67
C LEU A 50 -3.17 -8.06 11.78
N ILE A 51 -3.77 -7.25 10.93
CA ILE A 51 -3.59 -5.80 11.01
C ILE A 51 -4.14 -5.22 12.32
N THR A 52 -5.14 -5.86 12.89
CA THR A 52 -5.72 -5.51 14.19
C THR A 52 -4.73 -5.68 15.34
N ASP A 53 -3.90 -6.72 15.32
CA ASP A 53 -2.86 -6.92 16.33
C ASP A 53 -1.80 -5.83 16.26
N TYR A 54 -1.43 -5.46 15.02
CA TYR A 54 -0.53 -4.32 14.82
C TYR A 54 -1.15 -3.02 15.33
N CYS A 55 -2.41 -2.74 15.01
CA CYS A 55 -3.13 -1.55 15.49
C CYS A 55 -3.17 -1.51 17.02
N THR A 56 -3.51 -2.61 17.67
CA THR A 56 -3.53 -2.73 19.14
C THR A 56 -2.17 -2.43 19.75
N LYS A 57 -1.10 -3.00 19.17
CA LYS A 57 0.28 -2.81 19.64
C LYS A 57 0.72 -1.34 19.62
N ILE A 58 0.28 -0.58 18.64
CA ILE A 58 0.66 0.84 18.47
C ILE A 58 -0.40 1.82 19.01
N GLY A 59 -1.52 1.33 19.52
CA GLY A 59 -2.64 2.14 20.00
C GLY A 59 -3.41 2.84 18.89
N ALA A 60 -3.37 2.33 17.66
CA ALA A 60 -4.14 2.88 16.54
C ALA A 60 -5.60 2.43 16.61
N THR A 61 -6.51 3.39 16.50
CA THR A 61 -7.97 3.17 16.55
C THR A 61 -8.63 3.24 15.19
N VAL A 62 -7.91 3.68 14.15
CA VAL A 62 -8.45 3.92 12.81
C VAL A 62 -7.47 3.41 11.75
N ILE A 63 -8.01 2.69 10.77
CA ILE A 63 -7.35 2.33 9.51
C ILE A 63 -7.91 3.21 8.41
N VAL A 64 -7.05 3.79 7.58
CA VAL A 64 -7.45 4.57 6.40
C VAL A 64 -7.21 3.74 5.15
N LYS A 65 -8.23 3.61 4.30
CA LYS A 65 -8.21 2.90 3.03
C LYS A 65 -8.59 3.83 1.88
N GLY A 66 -7.80 3.82 0.81
CA GLY A 66 -8.16 4.50 -0.43
C GLY A 66 -9.10 3.62 -1.28
N LEU A 67 -10.12 4.22 -1.85
CA LEU A 67 -11.04 3.57 -2.79
C LEU A 67 -10.92 4.22 -4.15
N ARG A 68 -10.75 3.42 -5.19
CA ARG A 68 -10.66 3.88 -6.59
C ARG A 68 -11.96 3.66 -7.34
N GLN A 69 -12.64 2.56 -7.06
CA GLN A 69 -13.86 2.11 -7.74
C GLN A 69 -14.84 1.50 -6.74
N ASN A 70 -16.10 1.38 -7.14
CA ASN A 70 -17.15 0.80 -6.29
C ASN A 70 -16.81 -0.63 -5.82
N GLY A 71 -16.21 -1.46 -6.66
CA GLY A 71 -15.77 -2.81 -6.29
C GLY A 71 -14.71 -2.85 -5.18
N ASP A 72 -13.88 -1.82 -5.04
CA ASP A 72 -12.93 -1.71 -3.94
C ASP A 72 -13.65 -1.62 -2.58
N TYR A 73 -14.77 -0.87 -2.51
CA TYR A 73 -15.57 -0.74 -1.29
C TYR A 73 -16.18 -2.08 -0.86
N GLU A 74 -16.80 -2.80 -1.76
CA GLU A 74 -17.41 -4.10 -1.46
C GLU A 74 -16.38 -5.11 -0.95
N ALA A 75 -15.20 -5.13 -1.58
CA ALA A 75 -14.11 -6.01 -1.19
C ALA A 75 -13.53 -5.67 0.20
N GLU A 76 -13.45 -4.38 0.54
CA GLU A 76 -12.84 -3.91 1.79
C GLU A 76 -13.84 -3.87 2.96
N LEU A 77 -15.15 -3.76 2.70
CA LEU A 77 -16.18 -3.62 3.74
C LEU A 77 -16.20 -4.82 4.70
N GLY A 78 -16.13 -6.04 4.16
CA GLY A 78 -16.12 -7.24 4.98
C GLY A 78 -14.98 -7.24 6.00
N MET A 79 -13.78 -6.88 5.56
CA MET A 79 -12.60 -6.80 6.44
C MET A 79 -12.72 -5.64 7.44
N ALA A 80 -13.30 -4.50 7.05
CA ALA A 80 -13.54 -3.39 7.96
C ALA A 80 -14.45 -3.79 9.14
N LEU A 81 -15.53 -4.51 8.85
CA LEU A 81 -16.44 -5.02 9.88
C LEU A 81 -15.77 -6.04 10.81
N VAL A 82 -14.93 -6.91 10.24
CA VAL A 82 -14.14 -7.88 11.04
C VAL A 82 -13.13 -7.15 11.94
N ASN A 83 -12.40 -6.17 11.43
CA ASN A 83 -11.44 -5.40 12.21
C ASN A 83 -12.10 -4.68 13.39
N ARG A 84 -13.28 -4.09 13.16
CA ARG A 84 -14.09 -3.47 14.22
C ARG A 84 -14.49 -4.49 15.29
N LYS A 85 -14.97 -5.66 14.86
CA LYS A 85 -15.39 -6.72 15.78
C LYS A 85 -14.24 -7.30 16.60
N LEU A 86 -13.07 -7.49 16.00
CA LEU A 86 -11.92 -8.10 16.66
C LEU A 86 -11.22 -7.17 17.65
N ALA A 87 -11.08 -5.90 17.32
CA ALA A 87 -10.24 -4.99 18.09
C ALA A 87 -10.82 -3.55 18.25
N GLY A 88 -12.06 -3.32 17.87
CA GLY A 88 -12.67 -1.98 17.92
C GLY A 88 -12.00 -0.97 16.99
N VAL A 89 -11.23 -1.43 15.99
CA VAL A 89 -10.54 -0.57 15.04
C VAL A 89 -11.48 -0.16 13.93
N GLU A 90 -11.71 1.13 13.77
CA GLU A 90 -12.57 1.67 12.72
C GLU A 90 -11.83 1.76 11.38
N THR A 91 -12.58 1.73 10.29
CA THR A 91 -12.01 1.93 8.95
C THR A 91 -12.63 3.15 8.29
N LEU A 92 -11.81 4.09 7.87
CA LEU A 92 -12.21 5.23 7.07
C LEU A 92 -11.87 4.96 5.61
N PHE A 93 -12.87 5.12 4.75
CA PHE A 93 -12.70 5.02 3.31
C PHE A 93 -12.59 6.41 2.70
N LEU A 94 -11.52 6.66 1.96
CA LEU A 94 -11.29 7.91 1.24
C LEU A 94 -11.30 7.65 -0.27
N PRO A 95 -12.05 8.42 -1.06
CA PRO A 95 -11.97 8.31 -2.51
C PRO A 95 -10.57 8.69 -2.99
N ALA A 96 -10.06 7.96 -3.98
CA ALA A 96 -8.84 8.32 -4.66
C ALA A 96 -9.01 9.64 -5.42
N ALA A 97 -7.93 10.38 -5.60
CA ALA A 97 -7.94 11.53 -6.50
C ALA A 97 -8.19 11.05 -7.95
N PRO A 98 -8.95 11.79 -8.77
CA PRO A 98 -9.33 11.35 -10.12
C PRO A 98 -8.16 10.98 -11.02
N ASP A 99 -7.03 11.64 -10.86
CA ASP A 99 -5.78 11.37 -11.58
C ASP A 99 -5.08 10.07 -11.15
N LEU A 100 -5.51 9.46 -10.04
CA LEU A 100 -4.94 8.23 -9.48
C LEU A 100 -5.87 7.02 -9.58
N GLU A 101 -7.13 7.20 -9.95
CA GLU A 101 -8.12 6.13 -9.97
C GLU A 101 -7.74 4.95 -10.88
N HIS A 102 -7.13 5.26 -12.02
CA HIS A 102 -6.70 4.26 -13.00
C HIS A 102 -5.44 3.49 -12.59
N ILE A 103 -4.71 3.94 -11.56
CA ILE A 103 -3.45 3.33 -11.15
C ILE A 103 -3.70 2.09 -10.29
N SER A 104 -3.21 0.95 -10.77
CA SER A 104 -3.17 -0.29 -10.01
C SER A 104 -1.86 -1.02 -10.24
N SER A 105 -1.48 -1.91 -9.33
CA SER A 105 -0.26 -2.71 -9.50
C SER A 105 -0.31 -3.62 -10.73
N SER A 106 -1.50 -4.06 -11.13
CA SER A 106 -1.69 -4.86 -12.35
C SER A 106 -1.43 -4.03 -13.60
N ILE A 107 -2.05 -2.85 -13.69
CA ILE A 107 -1.87 -1.93 -14.83
C ILE A 107 -0.42 -1.49 -14.93
N VAL A 108 0.22 -1.07 -13.84
CA VAL A 108 1.63 -0.65 -13.84
C VAL A 108 2.54 -1.78 -14.33
N LYS A 109 2.35 -3.01 -13.86
CA LYS A 109 3.14 -4.16 -14.31
C LYS A 109 2.90 -4.48 -15.75
N ASP A 110 1.67 -4.38 -16.22
CA ASP A 110 1.32 -4.64 -17.63
C ASP A 110 1.98 -3.63 -18.56
N VAL A 111 1.84 -2.35 -18.29
CA VAL A 111 2.50 -1.27 -19.03
C VAL A 111 4.01 -1.49 -19.08
N ALA A 112 4.64 -1.77 -17.93
CA ALA A 112 6.08 -1.97 -17.87
C ALA A 112 6.55 -3.24 -18.60
N ARG A 113 5.78 -4.35 -18.59
CA ARG A 113 6.08 -5.58 -19.33
C ARG A 113 6.10 -5.35 -20.85
N HIS A 114 5.26 -4.46 -21.33
CA HIS A 114 5.18 -4.09 -22.75
C HIS A 114 6.12 -2.93 -23.12
N GLY A 115 7.01 -2.50 -22.21
CA GLY A 115 7.99 -1.45 -22.47
C GLY A 115 7.41 -0.03 -22.46
N GLY A 116 6.19 0.14 -21.92
CA GLY A 116 5.55 1.45 -21.76
C GLY A 116 6.18 2.25 -20.61
N ASP A 117 6.04 3.57 -20.67
CA ASP A 117 6.49 4.49 -19.63
C ASP A 117 5.53 4.47 -18.44
N VAL A 118 6.06 4.25 -17.25
CA VAL A 118 5.33 4.26 -15.97
C VAL A 118 5.61 5.51 -15.13
N THR A 119 6.27 6.51 -15.71
CA THR A 119 6.52 7.80 -15.07
C THR A 119 5.20 8.46 -14.66
N GLY A 120 5.12 8.95 -13.44
CA GLY A 120 3.88 9.51 -12.87
C GLY A 120 2.87 8.47 -12.36
N MET A 121 3.00 7.19 -12.73
CA MET A 121 2.17 6.11 -12.18
C MET A 121 2.73 5.54 -10.89
N VAL A 122 4.04 5.64 -10.69
CA VAL A 122 4.75 5.16 -9.50
C VAL A 122 5.78 6.18 -9.04
N PRO A 123 6.23 6.14 -7.77
CA PRO A 123 7.37 6.92 -7.33
C PRO A 123 8.63 6.60 -8.15
N ASP A 124 9.44 7.60 -8.46
CA ASP A 124 10.63 7.44 -9.34
C ASP A 124 11.59 6.34 -8.85
N CYS A 125 11.70 6.14 -7.53
CA CYS A 125 12.54 5.06 -6.96
C CYS A 125 12.07 3.64 -7.32
N VAL A 126 10.82 3.48 -7.77
CA VAL A 126 10.26 2.19 -8.19
C VAL A 126 10.67 1.83 -9.61
N ILE A 127 10.85 2.81 -10.49
CA ILE A 127 11.07 2.59 -11.93
C ILE A 127 12.25 1.65 -12.21
N PRO A 128 13.46 1.90 -11.66
CA PRO A 128 14.59 1.00 -11.89
C PRO A 128 14.37 -0.41 -11.32
N LEU A 129 13.77 -0.51 -10.12
CA LEU A 129 13.48 -1.80 -9.47
C LEU A 129 12.48 -2.63 -10.28
N LEU A 130 11.47 -1.98 -10.86
CA LEU A 130 10.49 -2.62 -11.71
C LEU A 130 11.15 -3.19 -12.98
N GLY A 131 12.05 -2.42 -13.60
CA GLY A 131 12.80 -2.88 -14.76
C GLY A 131 13.70 -4.10 -14.46
N GLU A 132 14.37 -4.14 -13.32
CA GLU A 132 15.18 -5.27 -12.87
C GLU A 132 14.32 -6.51 -12.59
N ALA A 133 13.21 -6.36 -11.86
CA ALA A 133 12.32 -7.46 -11.54
C ALA A 133 11.75 -8.11 -12.80
N LEU A 134 11.36 -7.31 -13.80
CA LEU A 134 10.83 -7.82 -15.07
C LEU A 134 11.89 -8.55 -15.93
N LYS A 135 13.16 -8.12 -15.87
CA LYS A 135 14.27 -8.84 -16.52
C LYS A 135 14.46 -10.22 -15.89
N ASN A 136 14.33 -10.33 -14.57
CA ASN A 136 14.47 -11.59 -13.86
C ASN A 136 13.28 -12.54 -14.15
N GLU A 137 12.05 -12.03 -14.25
CA GLU A 137 10.87 -12.82 -14.67
C GLU A 137 11.06 -13.47 -16.06
N LYS A 138 11.74 -12.79 -16.99
CA LYS A 138 12.00 -13.32 -18.34
C LYS A 138 13.12 -14.38 -18.42
N ARG A 139 13.91 -14.50 -17.37
CA ARG A 139 15.04 -15.45 -17.29
C ARG A 139 14.72 -16.72 -16.51
N ALA A 140 13.62 -16.74 -15.77
CA ALA A 140 13.10 -17.86 -14.99
C ALA A 140 12.10 -18.68 -15.78
#